data_3f2072fee25a4545d32a500f79700324
#
_entry.id   3f2072fee25a4545d32a500f79700324
#
_cell.length_a   1.000
_cell.length_b   1.000
_cell.length_c   1.000
_cell.angle_alpha   90.00
_cell.angle_beta   90.00
_cell.angle_gamma   90.00
#
_symmetry.space_group_name_H-M   'P 1'
#
loop_
_entity.id
_entity.type
_entity.pdbx_description
1 polymer ?
#
loop_
_entity_poly.entity_id
_entity_poly.type
_entity_poly.pdbx_seq_one_letter_code
_entity_poly.pdbx_strand_id
1 'polypeptide(L)'
;MKLIIHIVLFLPILALAQDGKKPIIDMHLHGYTEQSYYTAPSSDGTMAPSTLSEYRNEVDKMLKKYNIVKAVVSTIGGENRVDEDGILIPGYFTNQPPSDTLVFKKLIETGKLKVFGEIGAIYGGYTLSNPKFEPYLDICERYDIPVAVHTGGGPPNITYRCCPNFRLKLGDPFTIEDVLARHPKLRIYIMHAGEVFYENALRLMLQYSQLYADLGVILWVHEQPMDYAEKFLKKAKKYGLIDRIMYGSDQMVWPHAIEKSIKQLNSYDFLTEEDKRKIFYDNAANFLNLKE
;
A
#
# COMPACT_ATOMS: atom_id res chain seq x y z
N MET A 1 49.67 -39.09 14.69
CA MET A 1 48.67 -37.98 14.78
C MET A 1 48.04 -37.84 13.38
N LYS A 2 46.83 -38.39 13.16
CA LYS A 2 46.14 -38.33 11.84
C LYS A 2 45.23 -37.11 11.88
N LEU A 3 45.49 -36.14 10.98
CA LEU A 3 44.71 -34.94 10.80
C LEU A 3 43.47 -35.33 9.98
N ILE A 4 42.26 -35.24 10.56
CA ILE A 4 40.97 -35.43 9.87
C ILE A 4 40.52 -34.06 9.40
N ILE A 5 40.59 -33.81 8.09
CA ILE A 5 40.07 -32.64 7.43
C ILE A 5 38.57 -32.86 7.20
N HIS A 6 37.74 -32.12 7.89
CA HIS A 6 36.29 -32.08 7.59
C HIS A 6 36.05 -31.09 6.44
N ILE A 7 35.73 -31.63 5.27
CA ILE A 7 35.26 -30.83 4.15
C ILE A 7 33.76 -30.56 4.38
N VAL A 8 33.42 -29.33 4.72
CA VAL A 8 32.04 -28.87 4.75
C VAL A 8 31.63 -28.50 3.32
N LEU A 9 30.87 -29.41 2.70
CA LEU A 9 30.22 -29.13 1.40
C LEU A 9 29.09 -28.08 1.61
N PHE A 10 29.35 -26.86 1.19
CA PHE A 10 28.28 -25.87 0.98
C PHE A 10 27.50 -26.30 -0.28
N LEU A 11 26.35 -26.92 -0.11
CA LEU A 11 25.37 -27.05 -1.18
C LEU A 11 24.70 -25.68 -1.36
N PRO A 12 24.75 -25.05 -2.54
CA PRO A 12 23.96 -23.89 -2.81
C PRO A 12 22.47 -24.29 -2.74
N ILE A 13 21.71 -23.66 -1.88
CA ILE A 13 20.25 -23.73 -1.90
C ILE A 13 19.83 -23.08 -3.21
N LEU A 14 19.57 -23.89 -4.24
CA LEU A 14 18.87 -23.48 -5.44
C LEU A 14 17.44 -23.13 -5.01
N ALA A 15 17.20 -21.84 -4.76
CA ALA A 15 15.84 -21.32 -4.72
C ALA A 15 15.21 -21.68 -6.07
N LEU A 16 14.24 -22.55 -6.05
CA LEU A 16 13.43 -22.92 -7.20
C LEU A 16 12.77 -21.61 -7.70
N ALA A 17 13.30 -21.08 -8.78
CA ALA A 17 12.68 -19.98 -9.50
C ALA A 17 11.31 -20.46 -9.98
N GLN A 18 10.25 -20.08 -9.28
CA GLN A 18 8.89 -20.27 -9.75
C GLN A 18 8.71 -19.48 -11.04
N ASP A 19 8.52 -20.18 -12.15
CA ASP A 19 8.07 -19.67 -13.48
C ASP A 19 8.75 -18.42 -14.07
N GLY A 20 9.97 -18.09 -13.73
CA GLY A 20 10.71 -16.97 -14.36
C GLY A 20 10.11 -15.55 -14.18
N LYS A 21 9.01 -15.43 -13.47
CA LYS A 21 8.35 -14.12 -13.18
C LYS A 21 9.08 -13.41 -12.07
N LYS A 22 9.41 -12.12 -12.30
CA LYS A 22 10.00 -11.26 -11.29
C LYS A 22 9.04 -11.12 -10.11
N PRO A 23 9.51 -11.14 -8.83
CA PRO A 23 8.64 -10.97 -7.68
C PRO A 23 8.07 -9.55 -7.60
N ILE A 24 6.87 -9.44 -7.04
CA ILE A 24 6.15 -8.18 -6.80
C ILE A 24 5.80 -8.09 -5.31
N ILE A 25 5.84 -6.88 -4.76
CA ILE A 25 5.26 -6.53 -3.45
C ILE A 25 4.11 -5.57 -3.71
N ASP A 26 2.91 -5.93 -3.25
CA ASP A 26 1.73 -5.07 -3.31
C ASP A 26 1.58 -4.31 -1.99
N MET A 27 1.77 -2.98 -2.03
CA MET A 27 1.71 -2.14 -0.83
C MET A 27 0.30 -1.72 -0.46
N HIS A 28 -0.72 -2.13 -1.25
CA HIS A 28 -2.08 -1.68 -1.06
C HIS A 28 -3.08 -2.76 -1.50
N LEU A 29 -3.35 -3.69 -0.61
CA LEU A 29 -4.36 -4.72 -0.78
C LEU A 29 -5.47 -4.53 0.27
N HIS A 30 -6.74 -4.61 -0.14
CA HIS A 30 -7.86 -4.60 0.80
C HIS A 30 -8.20 -5.99 1.30
N GLY A 31 -8.46 -6.08 2.61
CA GLY A 31 -9.03 -7.25 3.27
C GLY A 31 -10.42 -6.97 3.81
N TYR A 32 -11.25 -8.02 3.89
CA TYR A 32 -12.63 -7.91 4.36
C TYR A 32 -12.97 -9.01 5.36
N THR A 33 -13.91 -8.69 6.26
CA THR A 33 -14.62 -9.63 7.12
C THR A 33 -16.00 -9.91 6.52
N GLU A 34 -16.73 -10.91 7.04
CA GLU A 34 -18.11 -11.19 6.61
C GLU A 34 -19.04 -9.97 6.78
N GLN A 35 -18.75 -9.11 7.77
CA GLN A 35 -19.56 -7.91 8.05
C GLN A 35 -19.23 -6.74 7.13
N SER A 36 -17.98 -6.68 6.62
CA SER A 36 -17.50 -5.55 5.83
C SER A 36 -17.48 -5.81 4.32
N TYR A 37 -17.60 -7.09 3.90
CA TYR A 37 -17.62 -7.42 2.48
C TYR A 37 -18.90 -6.94 1.80
N TYR A 38 -18.76 -6.43 0.60
CA TYR A 38 -19.88 -5.98 -0.23
C TYR A 38 -19.64 -6.31 -1.70
N THR A 39 -20.71 -6.38 -2.48
CA THR A 39 -20.64 -6.59 -3.93
C THR A 39 -21.04 -5.33 -4.67
N ALA A 40 -20.26 -4.99 -5.69
CA ALA A 40 -20.53 -3.84 -6.55
C ALA A 40 -19.92 -4.08 -7.94
N PRO A 41 -20.40 -3.42 -9.00
CA PRO A 41 -19.68 -3.35 -10.26
C PRO A 41 -18.46 -2.46 -10.15
N SER A 42 -17.36 -2.85 -10.79
CA SER A 42 -16.20 -1.99 -11.00
C SER A 42 -16.47 -0.93 -12.06
N SER A 43 -15.49 -0.09 -12.33
CA SER A 43 -15.58 0.97 -13.36
C SER A 43 -15.84 0.45 -14.78
N ASP A 44 -15.46 -0.79 -15.08
CA ASP A 44 -15.72 -1.44 -16.37
C ASP A 44 -16.97 -2.33 -16.37
N GLY A 45 -17.75 -2.32 -15.28
CA GLY A 45 -18.96 -3.11 -15.12
C GLY A 45 -18.74 -4.53 -14.62
N THR A 46 -17.50 -4.98 -14.41
CA THR A 46 -17.22 -6.31 -13.86
C THR A 46 -17.70 -6.39 -12.42
N MET A 47 -18.57 -7.34 -12.11
CA MET A 47 -19.08 -7.52 -10.75
C MET A 47 -18.02 -8.11 -9.83
N ALA A 48 -18.03 -7.67 -8.57
CA ALA A 48 -17.29 -8.32 -7.50
C ALA A 48 -17.77 -9.76 -7.31
N PRO A 49 -16.92 -10.69 -6.83
CA PRO A 49 -17.34 -12.04 -6.45
C PRO A 49 -18.54 -12.02 -5.50
N SER A 50 -19.41 -13.04 -5.58
CA SER A 50 -20.68 -13.03 -4.85
C SER A 50 -20.52 -13.23 -3.34
N THR A 51 -19.42 -13.85 -2.92
CA THR A 51 -19.13 -14.17 -1.52
C THR A 51 -17.71 -13.78 -1.13
N LEU A 52 -17.48 -13.54 0.16
CA LEU A 52 -16.14 -13.29 0.70
C LEU A 52 -15.18 -14.46 0.41
N SER A 53 -15.66 -15.68 0.43
CA SER A 53 -14.87 -16.88 0.13
C SER A 53 -14.38 -16.89 -1.33
N GLU A 54 -15.28 -16.60 -2.28
CA GLU A 54 -14.94 -16.48 -3.70
C GLU A 54 -13.94 -15.35 -3.92
N TYR A 55 -14.18 -14.18 -3.31
CA TYR A 55 -13.27 -13.04 -3.36
C TYR A 55 -11.85 -13.42 -2.90
N ARG A 56 -11.73 -14.05 -1.72
CA ARG A 56 -10.43 -14.49 -1.19
C ARG A 56 -9.72 -15.47 -2.12
N ASN A 57 -10.45 -16.45 -2.65
CA ASN A 57 -9.92 -17.42 -3.59
C ASN A 57 -9.42 -16.77 -4.89
N GLU A 58 -10.14 -15.76 -5.39
CA GLU A 58 -9.72 -15.04 -6.59
C GLU A 58 -8.51 -14.12 -6.32
N VAL A 59 -8.45 -13.45 -5.17
CA VAL A 59 -7.26 -12.70 -4.75
C VAL A 59 -6.06 -13.63 -4.70
N ASP A 60 -6.15 -14.78 -4.01
CA ASP A 60 -5.04 -15.74 -3.89
C ASP A 60 -4.56 -16.26 -5.25
N LYS A 61 -5.48 -16.50 -6.19
CA LYS A 61 -5.14 -16.84 -7.58
C LYS A 61 -4.36 -15.70 -8.26
N MET A 62 -4.74 -14.43 -8.03
CA MET A 62 -4.04 -13.28 -8.62
C MET A 62 -2.65 -13.10 -7.99
N LEU A 63 -2.53 -13.21 -6.66
CA LEU A 63 -1.22 -13.15 -5.99
C LEU A 63 -0.26 -14.20 -6.57
N LYS A 64 -0.72 -15.44 -6.70
CA LYS A 64 0.07 -16.53 -7.27
C LYS A 64 0.37 -16.31 -8.77
N LYS A 65 -0.63 -15.90 -9.56
CA LYS A 65 -0.50 -15.67 -11.01
C LYS A 65 0.58 -14.65 -11.34
N TYR A 66 0.68 -13.58 -10.52
CA TYR A 66 1.59 -12.46 -10.75
C TYR A 66 2.85 -12.51 -9.90
N ASN A 67 3.10 -13.61 -9.19
CA ASN A 67 4.23 -13.76 -8.28
C ASN A 67 4.31 -12.62 -7.25
N ILE A 68 3.17 -12.25 -6.67
CA ILE A 68 3.13 -11.29 -5.56
C ILE A 68 3.57 -12.05 -4.31
N VAL A 69 4.77 -11.75 -3.84
CA VAL A 69 5.42 -12.49 -2.73
C VAL A 69 5.16 -11.87 -1.36
N LYS A 70 4.74 -10.60 -1.33
CA LYS A 70 4.27 -9.90 -0.13
C LYS A 70 3.14 -8.93 -0.52
N ALA A 71 2.17 -8.75 0.37
CA ALA A 71 1.11 -7.76 0.20
C ALA A 71 0.72 -7.13 1.54
N VAL A 72 0.71 -5.80 1.62
CA VAL A 72 0.17 -5.08 2.78
C VAL A 72 -1.34 -5.10 2.66
N VAL A 73 -2.00 -5.79 3.59
CA VAL A 73 -3.45 -5.97 3.58
C VAL A 73 -4.12 -5.07 4.62
N SER A 74 -4.89 -4.11 4.15
CA SER A 74 -5.63 -3.17 5.01
C SER A 74 -7.04 -3.71 5.28
N THR A 75 -7.31 -4.07 6.54
CA THR A 75 -8.63 -4.53 7.00
C THR A 75 -9.11 -3.61 8.12
N ILE A 76 -10.43 -3.36 8.19
CA ILE A 76 -11.03 -2.51 9.22
C ILE A 76 -10.60 -3.00 10.60
N GLY A 77 -10.06 -2.07 11.42
CA GLY A 77 -9.63 -2.38 12.78
C GLY A 77 -8.51 -3.42 12.90
N GLY A 78 -7.84 -3.76 11.79
CA GLY A 78 -6.76 -4.75 11.79
C GLY A 78 -7.23 -6.21 11.90
N GLU A 79 -8.49 -6.50 11.59
CA GLU A 79 -9.06 -7.86 11.59
C GLU A 79 -8.61 -8.66 10.35
N ASN A 80 -7.31 -8.86 10.20
CA ASN A 80 -6.75 -9.56 9.06
C ASN A 80 -6.99 -11.08 9.15
N ARG A 81 -7.17 -11.72 7.98
CA ARG A 81 -7.24 -13.18 7.90
C ARG A 81 -5.90 -13.80 8.31
N VAL A 82 -5.95 -15.05 8.79
CA VAL A 82 -4.76 -15.85 9.00
C VAL A 82 -4.10 -16.12 7.64
N ASP A 83 -2.80 -15.93 7.58
CA ASP A 83 -1.98 -16.16 6.39
C ASP A 83 -0.90 -17.19 6.72
N GLU A 84 -1.14 -18.44 6.29
CA GLU A 84 -0.23 -19.57 6.55
C GLU A 84 1.04 -19.47 5.69
N ASP A 85 0.95 -18.83 4.52
CA ASP A 85 2.07 -18.70 3.57
C ASP A 85 2.99 -17.51 3.90
N GLY A 86 2.58 -16.64 4.82
CA GLY A 86 3.34 -15.46 5.24
C GLY A 86 3.47 -14.39 4.15
N ILE A 87 2.56 -14.38 3.16
CA ILE A 87 2.52 -13.40 2.07
C ILE A 87 1.92 -12.07 2.56
N LEU A 88 0.86 -12.15 3.37
CA LEU A 88 0.12 -10.98 3.83
C LEU A 88 0.81 -10.29 5.01
N ILE A 89 0.99 -8.98 4.89
CA ILE A 89 1.51 -8.10 5.93
C ILE A 89 0.31 -7.39 6.57
N PRO A 90 0.02 -7.59 7.86
CA PRO A 90 -1.17 -7.04 8.50
C PRO A 90 -1.15 -5.51 8.54
N GLY A 91 -2.12 -4.87 7.87
CA GLY A 91 -2.43 -3.45 7.94
C GLY A 91 -3.64 -3.17 8.84
N TYR A 92 -3.86 -1.91 9.15
CA TYR A 92 -4.97 -1.45 10.00
C TYR A 92 -5.71 -0.30 9.30
N PHE A 93 -6.80 -0.63 8.60
CA PHE A 93 -7.66 0.36 7.94
C PHE A 93 -8.48 1.14 8.97
N THR A 94 -8.52 2.47 8.82
CA THR A 94 -9.40 3.32 9.63
C THR A 94 -9.71 4.65 8.95
N ASN A 95 -10.95 5.14 9.13
CA ASN A 95 -11.38 6.48 8.72
C ASN A 95 -11.33 7.50 9.89
N GLN A 96 -10.96 7.04 11.08
CA GLN A 96 -10.93 7.86 12.30
C GLN A 96 -9.72 7.47 13.15
N PRO A 97 -9.24 8.34 14.05
CA PRO A 97 -8.25 7.95 15.03
C PRO A 97 -8.73 6.72 15.82
N PRO A 98 -7.91 5.68 16.02
CA PRO A 98 -8.29 4.58 16.88
C PRO A 98 -8.69 5.08 18.29
N SER A 99 -9.50 4.32 19.02
CA SER A 99 -10.06 4.76 20.30
C SER A 99 -9.16 4.51 21.51
N ASP A 100 -8.21 3.57 21.39
CA ASP A 100 -7.42 3.08 22.53
C ASP A 100 -5.97 2.78 22.11
N THR A 101 -5.04 3.54 22.69
CA THR A 101 -3.59 3.39 22.43
C THR A 101 -3.01 2.10 23.01
N LEU A 102 -3.59 1.55 24.09
CA LEU A 102 -3.12 0.30 24.69
C LEU A 102 -3.49 -0.88 23.80
N VAL A 103 -4.71 -0.89 23.27
CA VAL A 103 -5.16 -1.90 22.29
C VAL A 103 -4.31 -1.81 21.03
N PHE A 104 -4.08 -0.61 20.51
CA PHE A 104 -3.27 -0.37 19.33
C PHE A 104 -1.84 -0.89 19.51
N LYS A 105 -1.21 -0.56 20.63
CA LYS A 105 0.13 -1.03 20.99
C LYS A 105 0.18 -2.56 21.10
N LYS A 106 -0.83 -3.18 21.70
CA LYS A 106 -0.91 -4.65 21.81
C LYS A 106 -1.00 -5.32 20.42
N LEU A 107 -1.70 -4.73 19.44
CA LEU A 107 -1.72 -5.25 18.08
C LEU A 107 -0.33 -5.26 17.44
N ILE A 108 0.47 -4.22 17.68
CA ILE A 108 1.87 -4.15 17.23
C ILE A 108 2.71 -5.24 17.92
N GLU A 109 2.68 -5.30 19.25
CA GLU A 109 3.46 -6.25 20.05
C GLU A 109 3.16 -7.73 19.74
N THR A 110 1.91 -8.01 19.31
CA THR A 110 1.49 -9.36 18.90
C THR A 110 1.68 -9.64 17.40
N GLY A 111 2.25 -8.69 16.65
CA GLY A 111 2.46 -8.81 15.18
C GLY A 111 1.19 -8.77 14.35
N LYS A 112 0.05 -8.43 14.96
CA LYS A 112 -1.24 -8.27 14.26
C LYS A 112 -1.39 -6.93 13.53
N LEU A 113 -0.49 -5.98 13.78
CA LEU A 113 -0.35 -4.72 13.09
C LEU A 113 1.11 -4.53 12.72
N LYS A 114 1.41 -4.44 11.43
CA LYS A 114 2.74 -4.18 10.87
C LYS A 114 2.78 -2.94 10.00
N VAL A 115 1.61 -2.43 9.57
CA VAL A 115 1.45 -1.15 8.88
C VAL A 115 0.22 -0.46 9.42
N PHE A 116 0.34 0.77 9.90
CA PHE A 116 -0.81 1.58 10.29
C PHE A 116 -1.39 2.25 9.04
N GLY A 117 -2.39 1.66 8.47
CA GLY A 117 -3.04 2.07 7.22
C GLY A 117 -3.82 0.92 6.53
N GLU A 118 -4.69 1.28 5.64
CA GLU A 118 -4.92 2.60 5.06
C GLU A 118 -5.61 3.54 6.07
N ILE A 119 -5.09 4.75 6.25
CA ILE A 119 -5.76 5.78 7.03
C ILE A 119 -6.56 6.66 6.08
N GLY A 120 -7.85 6.35 5.94
CA GLY A 120 -8.83 7.10 5.15
C GLY A 120 -9.44 8.28 5.92
N ALA A 121 -8.62 9.06 6.62
CA ALA A 121 -9.07 10.16 7.50
C ALA A 121 -10.02 11.15 6.82
N ILE A 122 -9.84 11.39 5.52
CA ILE A 122 -10.67 12.31 4.72
C ILE A 122 -12.14 11.89 4.68
N TYR A 123 -12.45 10.60 4.79
CA TYR A 123 -13.83 10.09 4.82
C TYR A 123 -14.52 10.43 6.14
N GLY A 124 -13.77 10.53 7.23
CA GLY A 124 -14.23 11.01 8.53
C GLY A 124 -14.23 12.55 8.68
N GLY A 125 -13.73 13.27 7.67
CA GLY A 125 -13.58 14.73 7.71
C GLY A 125 -12.33 15.19 8.46
N TYR A 126 -11.31 14.34 8.57
CA TYR A 126 -10.03 14.59 9.22
C TYR A 126 -8.88 14.64 8.22
N THR A 127 -7.74 15.11 8.67
CA THR A 127 -6.42 14.89 8.06
C THR A 127 -5.55 14.12 9.05
N LEU A 128 -4.45 13.55 8.59
CA LEU A 128 -3.50 12.86 9.47
C LEU A 128 -2.88 13.82 10.52
N SER A 129 -2.82 15.12 10.21
CA SER A 129 -2.34 16.16 11.14
C SER A 129 -3.32 16.49 12.28
N ASN A 130 -4.51 15.86 12.32
CA ASN A 130 -5.42 16.05 13.43
C ASN A 130 -4.77 15.54 14.74
N PRO A 131 -4.77 16.33 15.83
CA PRO A 131 -4.09 15.97 17.09
C PRO A 131 -4.51 14.62 17.69
N LYS A 132 -5.70 14.12 17.34
CA LYS A 132 -6.14 12.80 17.80
C LYS A 132 -5.35 11.63 17.22
N PHE A 133 -4.65 11.81 16.09
CA PHE A 133 -3.75 10.81 15.54
C PHE A 133 -2.37 10.83 16.20
N GLU A 134 -1.96 11.93 16.80
CA GLU A 134 -0.60 12.13 17.34
C GLU A 134 -0.11 10.99 18.25
N PRO A 135 -0.90 10.51 19.24
CA PRO A 135 -0.43 9.42 20.11
C PRO A 135 -0.13 8.11 19.35
N TYR A 136 -0.81 7.88 18.24
CA TYR A 136 -0.60 6.69 17.38
C TYR A 136 0.61 6.87 16.48
N LEU A 137 0.85 8.09 15.99
CA LEU A 137 2.05 8.42 15.19
C LEU A 137 3.31 8.30 16.05
N ASP A 138 3.28 8.80 17.30
CA ASP A 138 4.36 8.60 18.30
C ASP A 138 4.68 7.11 18.54
N ILE A 139 3.62 6.29 18.65
CA ILE A 139 3.79 4.84 18.81
C ILE A 139 4.41 4.25 17.54
N CYS A 140 3.89 4.60 16.35
CA CYS A 140 4.41 4.11 15.08
C CYS A 140 5.88 4.47 14.89
N GLU A 141 6.29 5.71 15.15
CA GLU A 141 7.69 6.12 15.05
C GLU A 141 8.59 5.36 16.04
N ARG A 142 8.13 5.17 17.29
CA ARG A 142 8.89 4.46 18.34
C ARG A 142 9.08 2.98 18.04
N TYR A 143 8.07 2.32 17.47
CA TYR A 143 8.07 0.88 17.17
C TYR A 143 8.49 0.59 15.72
N ASP A 144 8.91 1.61 14.96
CA ASP A 144 9.27 1.51 13.53
C ASP A 144 8.14 0.88 12.69
N ILE A 145 6.90 1.29 12.94
CA ILE A 145 5.71 0.86 12.19
C ILE A 145 5.45 1.86 11.06
N PRO A 146 5.46 1.44 9.79
CA PRO A 146 5.11 2.30 8.67
C PRO A 146 3.68 2.80 8.74
N VAL A 147 3.47 4.04 8.27
CA VAL A 147 2.15 4.67 8.18
C VAL A 147 1.75 4.85 6.73
N ALA A 148 0.52 4.45 6.39
CA ALA A 148 -0.07 4.56 5.07
C ALA A 148 -1.29 5.48 5.12
N VAL A 149 -1.24 6.61 4.41
CA VAL A 149 -2.31 7.60 4.44
C VAL A 149 -2.94 7.79 3.07
N HIS A 150 -4.27 7.68 3.03
CA HIS A 150 -5.06 7.98 1.83
C HIS A 150 -4.91 9.45 1.45
N THR A 151 -4.58 9.73 0.20
CA THR A 151 -4.51 11.06 -0.41
C THR A 151 -5.27 11.09 -1.74
N GLY A 152 -5.56 12.28 -2.25
CA GLY A 152 -6.36 12.42 -3.47
C GLY A 152 -7.87 12.41 -3.19
N GLY A 153 -8.62 11.83 -4.11
CA GLY A 153 -10.08 11.82 -4.08
C GLY A 153 -10.69 10.59 -3.45
N GLY A 154 -11.91 10.35 -3.82
CA GLY A 154 -12.71 9.17 -3.46
C GLY A 154 -13.79 8.93 -4.51
N PRO A 155 -14.59 7.87 -4.38
CA PRO A 155 -15.62 7.57 -5.35
C PRO A 155 -16.59 8.75 -5.59
N PRO A 156 -17.08 8.94 -6.82
CA PRO A 156 -18.03 10.00 -7.13
C PRO A 156 -19.25 9.98 -6.19
N ASN A 157 -19.67 11.16 -5.74
CA ASN A 157 -20.81 11.34 -4.83
C ASN A 157 -20.65 10.69 -3.44
N ILE A 158 -19.44 10.36 -3.02
CA ILE A 158 -19.17 9.68 -1.74
C ILE A 158 -19.72 10.46 -0.55
N THR A 159 -19.68 11.80 -0.60
CA THR A 159 -20.25 12.68 0.43
C THR A 159 -21.76 12.44 0.66
N TYR A 160 -22.48 12.09 -0.41
CA TYR A 160 -23.92 11.91 -0.36
C TYR A 160 -24.33 10.43 -0.11
N ARG A 161 -23.35 9.49 -0.17
CA ARG A 161 -23.61 8.05 0.01
C ARG A 161 -23.35 7.58 1.44
N CYS A 162 -22.11 7.71 1.91
CA CYS A 162 -21.73 7.19 3.23
C CYS A 162 -21.04 8.23 4.13
N CYS A 163 -20.39 9.22 3.51
CA CYS A 163 -19.35 9.96 4.19
C CYS A 163 -19.59 11.48 4.13
N PRO A 164 -20.59 12.01 4.86
CA PRO A 164 -21.04 13.40 4.74
C PRO A 164 -19.96 14.44 5.10
N ASN A 165 -18.93 14.01 5.84
CA ASN A 165 -17.80 14.83 6.23
C ASN A 165 -16.65 14.82 5.20
N PHE A 166 -16.71 13.96 4.20
CA PHE A 166 -15.69 13.90 3.14
C PHE A 166 -15.57 15.26 2.43
N ARG A 167 -14.34 15.72 2.25
CA ARG A 167 -14.02 16.88 1.41
C ARG A 167 -12.75 16.59 0.63
N LEU A 168 -12.82 16.70 -0.70
CA LEU A 168 -11.69 16.45 -1.61
C LEU A 168 -10.40 17.18 -1.18
N LYS A 169 -10.51 18.44 -0.76
CA LYS A 169 -9.37 19.25 -0.29
C LYS A 169 -8.60 18.63 0.89
N LEU A 170 -9.21 17.74 1.67
CA LEU A 170 -8.54 17.07 2.79
C LEU A 170 -7.60 15.96 2.32
N GLY A 171 -7.73 15.53 1.05
CA GLY A 171 -6.83 14.58 0.42
C GLY A 171 -5.57 15.22 -0.20
N ASP A 172 -5.39 16.53 -0.08
CA ASP A 172 -4.17 17.20 -0.51
C ASP A 172 -2.97 16.71 0.33
N PRO A 173 -1.89 16.18 -0.28
CA PRO A 173 -0.70 15.76 0.44
C PRO A 173 -0.09 16.81 1.37
N PHE A 174 -0.22 18.12 1.08
CA PHE A 174 0.27 19.14 2.00
C PHE A 174 -0.38 19.11 3.40
N THR A 175 -1.53 18.45 3.54
CA THR A 175 -2.18 18.30 4.85
C THR A 175 -1.41 17.41 5.84
N ILE A 176 -0.40 16.65 5.37
CA ILE A 176 0.45 15.83 6.24
C ILE A 176 1.82 16.45 6.53
N GLU A 177 2.10 17.66 6.03
CA GLU A 177 3.42 18.28 6.16
C GLU A 177 3.84 18.46 7.63
N ASP A 178 2.91 18.88 8.49
CA ASP A 178 3.18 19.01 9.94
C ASP A 178 3.56 17.68 10.59
N VAL A 179 2.99 16.56 10.13
CA VAL A 179 3.35 15.21 10.62
C VAL A 179 4.79 14.89 10.21
N LEU A 180 5.13 15.13 8.93
CA LEU A 180 6.50 14.88 8.42
C LEU A 180 7.55 15.69 9.17
N ALA A 181 7.22 16.93 9.52
CA ALA A 181 8.12 17.82 10.28
C ALA A 181 8.30 17.37 11.74
N ARG A 182 7.22 16.91 12.41
CA ARG A 182 7.28 16.45 13.81
C ARG A 182 7.87 15.07 13.98
N HIS A 183 7.68 14.19 12.97
CA HIS A 183 8.10 12.78 13.02
C HIS A 183 9.15 12.46 11.95
N PRO A 184 10.39 12.97 12.07
CA PRO A 184 11.43 12.83 11.03
C PRO A 184 11.91 11.39 10.81
N LYS A 185 11.65 10.48 11.74
CA LYS A 185 12.01 9.05 11.64
C LYS A 185 10.85 8.16 11.23
N LEU A 186 9.63 8.70 11.15
CA LEU A 186 8.45 7.94 10.78
C LEU A 186 8.54 7.55 9.32
N ARG A 187 8.49 6.24 9.04
CA ARG A 187 8.30 5.74 7.68
C ARG A 187 6.86 5.95 7.26
N ILE A 188 6.64 6.75 6.25
CA ILE A 188 5.30 7.12 5.80
C ILE A 188 5.20 7.08 4.28
N TYR A 189 4.08 6.59 3.77
CA TYR A 189 3.76 6.73 2.37
C TYR A 189 2.34 7.26 2.16
N ILE A 190 2.22 8.12 1.15
CA ILE A 190 0.94 8.59 0.65
C ILE A 190 0.41 7.57 -0.35
N MET A 191 -0.84 7.17 -0.17
CA MET A 191 -1.52 6.28 -1.09
C MET A 191 -2.07 7.09 -2.26
N HIS A 192 -2.17 6.43 -3.43
CA HIS A 192 -2.65 7.02 -4.69
C HIS A 192 -1.79 8.18 -5.23
N ALA A 193 -0.53 8.32 -4.75
CA ALA A 193 0.40 9.37 -5.20
C ALA A 193 -0.21 10.79 -5.23
N GLY A 194 -1.19 11.07 -4.35
CA GLY A 194 -1.91 12.34 -4.32
C GLY A 194 -3.00 12.48 -5.38
N GLU A 195 -3.14 11.53 -6.33
CA GLU A 195 -4.12 11.57 -7.44
C GLU A 195 -4.17 12.97 -8.11
N VAL A 196 -5.29 13.70 -8.00
CA VAL A 196 -5.46 15.05 -8.55
C VAL A 196 -4.43 16.06 -8.01
N PHE A 197 -3.88 15.82 -6.82
CA PHE A 197 -2.84 16.64 -6.18
C PHE A 197 -1.42 16.09 -6.40
N TYR A 198 -1.17 15.32 -7.43
CA TYR A 198 0.12 14.67 -7.66
C TYR A 198 1.32 15.63 -7.70
N GLU A 199 1.14 16.88 -8.09
CA GLU A 199 2.22 17.88 -8.04
C GLU A 199 2.61 18.26 -6.60
N ASN A 200 1.63 18.35 -5.71
CA ASN A 200 1.87 18.59 -4.29
C ASN A 200 2.57 17.38 -3.64
N ALA A 201 2.17 16.14 -4.04
CA ALA A 201 2.84 14.92 -3.63
C ALA A 201 4.33 14.93 -4.03
N LEU A 202 4.64 15.23 -5.29
CA LEU A 202 6.01 15.34 -5.77
C LEU A 202 6.80 16.43 -5.03
N ARG A 203 6.16 17.56 -4.74
CA ARG A 203 6.82 18.65 -4.02
C ARG A 203 7.18 18.26 -2.60
N LEU A 204 6.27 17.57 -1.88
CA LEU A 204 6.55 17.03 -0.55
C LEU A 204 7.65 15.96 -0.58
N MET A 205 7.60 15.05 -1.55
CA MET A 205 8.64 14.01 -1.69
C MET A 205 10.02 14.60 -1.95
N LEU A 206 10.13 15.73 -2.65
CA LEU A 206 11.39 16.46 -2.81
C LEU A 206 11.87 17.11 -1.51
N GLN A 207 10.97 17.53 -0.64
CA GLN A 207 11.29 18.20 0.62
C GLN A 207 11.59 17.22 1.74
N TYR A 208 10.87 16.07 1.80
CA TYR A 208 10.91 15.12 2.90
C TYR A 208 11.36 13.75 2.39
N SER A 209 12.59 13.36 2.74
CA SER A 209 13.22 12.12 2.24
C SER A 209 12.58 10.84 2.76
N GLN A 210 11.90 10.90 3.93
CA GLN A 210 11.17 9.77 4.52
C GLN A 210 9.83 9.48 3.83
N LEU A 211 9.35 10.38 2.94
CA LEU A 211 8.06 10.23 2.28
C LEU A 211 8.17 9.36 1.03
N TYR A 212 7.35 8.32 0.98
CA TYR A 212 7.14 7.44 -0.18
C TYR A 212 5.72 7.62 -0.73
N ALA A 213 5.44 7.02 -1.89
CA ALA A 213 4.11 7.01 -2.48
C ALA A 213 3.78 5.63 -3.07
N ASP A 214 2.50 5.23 -3.03
CA ASP A 214 2.02 4.10 -3.83
C ASP A 214 1.17 4.56 -5.02
N LEU A 215 0.83 3.61 -5.88
CA LEU A 215 0.07 3.83 -7.11
C LEU A 215 -1.32 3.17 -7.07
N GLY A 216 -1.79 2.80 -5.87
CA GLY A 216 -3.08 2.13 -5.69
C GLY A 216 -4.21 2.86 -6.42
N VAL A 217 -5.18 2.13 -6.91
CA VAL A 217 -6.36 2.56 -7.68
C VAL A 217 -6.09 3.38 -8.96
N ILE A 218 -5.14 4.32 -8.94
CA ILE A 218 -4.90 5.26 -10.05
C ILE A 218 -4.31 4.60 -11.31
N LEU A 219 -3.91 3.32 -11.24
CA LEU A 219 -3.44 2.56 -12.39
C LEU A 219 -4.57 1.87 -13.17
N TRP A 220 -5.85 1.88 -12.68
CA TRP A 220 -6.86 1.06 -13.33
C TRP A 220 -8.31 1.56 -13.24
N VAL A 221 -8.62 2.50 -12.33
CA VAL A 221 -10.03 2.76 -11.98
C VAL A 221 -10.80 3.51 -13.09
N HIS A 222 -10.26 4.58 -13.62
CA HIS A 222 -10.84 5.43 -14.68
C HIS A 222 -9.71 6.13 -15.45
N GLU A 223 -10.02 6.68 -16.62
CA GLU A 223 -9.05 7.40 -17.46
C GLU A 223 -8.39 8.57 -16.73
N GLN A 224 -9.15 9.39 -16.01
CA GLN A 224 -8.61 10.59 -15.36
C GLN A 224 -7.57 10.27 -14.25
N PRO A 225 -7.82 9.37 -13.28
CA PRO A 225 -6.78 8.94 -12.36
C PRO A 225 -5.57 8.27 -13.05
N MET A 226 -5.79 7.52 -14.12
CA MET A 226 -4.71 6.91 -14.90
C MET A 226 -3.83 7.99 -15.58
N ASP A 227 -4.42 9.08 -16.08
CA ASP A 227 -3.68 10.23 -16.56
C ASP A 227 -2.84 10.92 -15.47
N TYR A 228 -3.37 10.98 -14.25
CA TYR A 228 -2.60 11.52 -13.11
C TYR A 228 -1.42 10.61 -12.75
N ALA A 229 -1.62 9.29 -12.77
CA ALA A 229 -0.55 8.31 -12.54
C ALA A 229 0.58 8.46 -13.55
N GLU A 230 0.24 8.58 -14.85
CA GLU A 230 1.23 8.78 -15.91
C GLU A 230 2.01 10.09 -15.74
N LYS A 231 1.31 11.20 -15.48
CA LYS A 231 1.92 12.52 -15.25
C LYS A 231 2.82 12.51 -14.00
N PHE A 232 2.36 11.89 -12.91
CA PHE A 232 3.12 11.71 -11.69
C PHE A 232 4.42 10.95 -11.97
N LEU A 233 4.33 9.77 -12.59
CA LEU A 233 5.49 8.92 -12.88
C LEU A 233 6.51 9.59 -13.82
N LYS A 234 6.06 10.29 -14.88
CA LYS A 234 6.94 11.05 -15.79
C LYS A 234 7.71 12.12 -15.04
N LYS A 235 7.04 12.89 -14.17
CA LYS A 235 7.69 13.94 -13.37
C LYS A 235 8.58 13.34 -12.28
N ALA A 236 8.13 12.29 -11.60
CA ALA A 236 8.91 11.59 -10.60
C ALA A 236 10.23 11.05 -11.16
N LYS A 237 10.20 10.43 -12.36
CA LYS A 237 11.42 10.00 -13.05
C LYS A 237 12.33 11.16 -13.35
N LYS A 238 11.80 12.27 -13.89
CA LYS A 238 12.58 13.49 -14.18
C LYS A 238 13.24 14.07 -12.93
N TYR A 239 12.62 13.93 -11.76
CA TYR A 239 13.11 14.50 -10.50
C TYR A 239 13.94 13.51 -9.67
N GLY A 240 14.18 12.29 -10.16
CA GLY A 240 14.96 11.27 -9.45
C GLY A 240 14.23 10.68 -8.24
N LEU A 241 12.89 10.58 -8.29
CA LEU A 241 12.05 10.11 -7.19
C LEU A 241 11.58 8.66 -7.35
N ILE A 242 11.96 7.96 -8.43
CA ILE A 242 11.51 6.58 -8.70
C ILE A 242 11.84 5.65 -7.53
N ASP A 243 12.94 5.84 -6.84
CA ASP A 243 13.40 5.01 -5.71
C ASP A 243 12.48 5.11 -4.46
N ARG A 244 11.45 5.94 -4.50
CA ARG A 244 10.46 6.11 -3.42
C ARG A 244 9.02 5.93 -3.87
N ILE A 245 8.81 5.27 -5.02
CA ILE A 245 7.48 4.93 -5.54
C ILE A 245 7.31 3.42 -5.45
N MET A 246 6.18 2.97 -4.92
CA MET A 246 5.87 1.57 -4.70
C MET A 246 4.61 1.17 -5.47
N TYR A 247 4.55 -0.09 -5.89
CA TYR A 247 3.35 -0.64 -6.47
C TYR A 247 2.31 -0.90 -5.39
N GLY A 248 1.05 -0.56 -5.67
CA GLY A 248 -0.14 -0.92 -4.94
C GLY A 248 -1.26 -1.21 -5.91
N SER A 249 -2.05 -2.25 -5.70
CA SER A 249 -3.20 -2.55 -6.56
C SER A 249 -4.43 -1.77 -6.15
N ASP A 250 -4.69 -1.65 -4.86
CA ASP A 250 -5.94 -1.14 -4.30
C ASP A 250 -7.15 -1.78 -5.00
N GLN A 251 -7.12 -3.12 -5.03
CA GLN A 251 -8.11 -3.90 -5.76
C GLN A 251 -9.52 -3.81 -5.17
N MET A 252 -9.66 -3.27 -3.95
CA MET A 252 -10.94 -3.23 -3.23
C MET A 252 -11.65 -4.60 -3.28
N VAL A 253 -12.91 -4.66 -3.73
CA VAL A 253 -13.66 -5.92 -3.88
C VAL A 253 -13.49 -6.57 -5.26
N TRP A 254 -12.58 -6.06 -6.11
CA TRP A 254 -12.38 -6.50 -7.50
C TRP A 254 -11.00 -7.13 -7.73
N PRO A 255 -10.82 -8.45 -7.53
CA PRO A 255 -9.51 -9.11 -7.67
C PRO A 255 -8.83 -8.91 -9.03
N HIS A 256 -9.61 -8.74 -10.12
CA HIS A 256 -9.08 -8.48 -11.46
C HIS A 256 -8.35 -7.14 -11.60
N ALA A 257 -8.55 -6.21 -10.66
CA ALA A 257 -7.84 -4.93 -10.64
C ALA A 257 -6.32 -5.11 -10.44
N ILE A 258 -5.89 -6.19 -9.76
CA ILE A 258 -4.47 -6.56 -9.64
C ILE A 258 -3.85 -6.76 -11.02
N GLU A 259 -4.52 -7.52 -11.90
CA GLU A 259 -4.04 -7.73 -13.26
C GLU A 259 -4.03 -6.43 -14.08
N LYS A 260 -5.10 -5.62 -13.96
CA LYS A 260 -5.22 -4.35 -14.69
C LYS A 260 -4.09 -3.38 -14.31
N SER A 261 -3.84 -3.20 -13.02
CA SER A 261 -2.82 -2.29 -12.52
C SER A 261 -1.40 -2.73 -12.92
N ILE A 262 -1.09 -4.03 -12.86
CA ILE A 262 0.21 -4.56 -13.32
C ILE A 262 0.39 -4.35 -14.81
N LYS A 263 -0.64 -4.64 -15.63
CA LYS A 263 -0.59 -4.41 -17.08
C LYS A 263 -0.39 -2.94 -17.42
N GLN A 264 -1.10 -2.05 -16.73
CA GLN A 264 -1.00 -0.61 -16.94
C GLN A 264 0.41 -0.09 -16.61
N LEU A 265 0.98 -0.46 -15.46
CA LEU A 265 2.33 -0.04 -15.10
C LEU A 265 3.38 -0.57 -16.10
N ASN A 266 3.21 -1.81 -16.58
CA ASN A 266 4.09 -2.40 -17.57
C ASN A 266 3.97 -1.73 -18.96
N SER A 267 2.83 -1.13 -19.30
CA SER A 267 2.62 -0.46 -20.59
C SER A 267 3.32 0.90 -20.72
N TYR A 268 3.83 1.45 -19.63
CA TYR A 268 4.54 2.73 -19.66
C TYR A 268 5.95 2.61 -20.25
N ASP A 269 6.11 2.94 -21.52
CA ASP A 269 7.39 2.83 -22.26
C ASP A 269 8.46 3.80 -21.77
N PHE A 270 8.08 4.89 -21.11
CA PHE A 270 9.03 5.84 -20.52
C PHE A 270 9.71 5.31 -19.26
N LEU A 271 9.21 4.24 -18.64
CA LEU A 271 9.86 3.54 -17.52
C LEU A 271 10.78 2.43 -18.06
N THR A 272 12.03 2.43 -17.61
CA THR A 272 12.97 1.33 -17.90
C THR A 272 12.58 0.07 -17.11
N GLU A 273 13.12 -1.09 -17.49
CA GLU A 273 12.93 -2.32 -16.72
C GLU A 273 13.48 -2.21 -15.29
N GLU A 274 14.52 -1.40 -15.07
CA GLU A 274 15.04 -1.09 -13.75
C GLU A 274 14.06 -0.22 -12.94
N ASP A 275 13.48 0.83 -13.53
CA ASP A 275 12.44 1.64 -12.88
C ASP A 275 11.25 0.77 -12.46
N LYS A 276 10.77 -0.10 -13.38
CA LYS A 276 9.67 -1.03 -13.10
C LYS A 276 10.03 -2.00 -11.97
N ARG A 277 11.25 -2.54 -11.97
CA ARG A 277 11.73 -3.43 -10.90
C ARG A 277 11.72 -2.71 -9.54
N LYS A 278 12.22 -1.49 -9.49
CA LYS A 278 12.20 -0.66 -8.27
C LYS A 278 10.77 -0.46 -7.77
N ILE A 279 9.85 -0.05 -8.65
CA ILE A 279 8.45 0.21 -8.29
C ILE A 279 7.74 -1.06 -7.84
N PHE A 280 7.94 -2.19 -8.55
CA PHE A 280 7.24 -3.43 -8.23
C PHE A 280 7.80 -4.15 -6.99
N TYR A 281 9.08 -3.94 -6.64
CA TYR A 281 9.67 -4.74 -5.57
C TYR A 281 10.69 -4.00 -4.71
N ASP A 282 11.79 -3.48 -5.28
CA ASP A 282 12.96 -3.10 -4.50
C ASP A 282 12.64 -1.98 -3.50
N ASN A 283 11.85 -0.98 -3.90
CA ASN A 283 11.47 0.14 -3.04
C ASN A 283 10.61 -0.32 -1.86
N ALA A 284 9.64 -1.20 -2.11
CA ALA A 284 8.79 -1.75 -1.06
C ALA A 284 9.56 -2.67 -0.11
N ALA A 285 10.47 -3.50 -0.64
CA ALA A 285 11.35 -4.35 0.18
C ALA A 285 12.22 -3.51 1.12
N ASN A 286 12.84 -2.44 0.60
CA ASN A 286 13.62 -1.50 1.40
C ASN A 286 12.75 -0.76 2.43
N PHE A 287 11.60 -0.24 2.01
CA PHE A 287 10.68 0.49 2.87
C PHE A 287 10.14 -0.36 4.02
N LEU A 288 9.88 -1.63 3.78
CA LEU A 288 9.38 -2.58 4.77
C LEU A 288 10.48 -3.25 5.60
N ASN A 289 11.75 -2.93 5.35
CA ASN A 289 12.90 -3.59 5.98
C ASN A 289 12.86 -5.12 5.83
N LEU A 290 12.41 -5.62 4.67
CA LEU A 290 12.42 -7.05 4.39
C LEU A 290 13.87 -7.49 4.19
N LYS A 291 14.29 -8.47 4.98
CA LYS A 291 15.62 -9.10 4.80
C LYS A 291 15.58 -9.95 3.52
N GLU A 292 16.61 -9.82 2.69
CA GLU A 292 16.86 -10.72 1.58
C GLU A 292 17.01 -12.18 2.04
#